data_873f1fe2e0aa63dd6c43d3273a24d499
#
_entry.id   873f1fe2e0aa63dd6c43d3273a24d499
#
_cell.length_a   1.000
_cell.length_b   1.000
_cell.length_c   1.000
_cell.angle_alpha   90.00
_cell.angle_beta   90.00
_cell.angle_gamma   90.00
#
_symmetry.space_group_name_H-M   'P 1'
#
loop_
_entity.id
_entity.type
_entity.pdbx_description
1 polymer ?
#
loop_
_entity_poly.entity_id
_entity_poly.type
_entity_poly.pdbx_seq_one_letter_code
_entity_poly.pdbx_strand_id
1 'polypeptide(L)'
;GIFRIKVDPTYSKVTLFEAHENPKKGKNASIANFNKTVYYASKDGIFAFNNKSKKFEKSKKLSTVFEKDEYLSGKLMTDKSNRLWFFSKNYINYFSYGKLSTTLKHNVIPIPSSLTNSMLGYENISQLSESLYLVGTTDGYYTINIDDLLFNNNHLYITNIATNKHNESLTFESIKESGSFDSNNNNITFSFTVPKYNKYIIAEFQHKLEGFQNEWSEWS
;
A
#
# COMPACT_ATOMS: atom_id res chain seq x y z
N GLY A 1 -23.03 11.98 -5.47
CA GLY A 1 -23.55 10.78 -6.14
C GLY A 1 -22.76 10.41 -7.39
N ILE A 2 -22.98 9.22 -7.88
CA ILE A 2 -22.41 8.71 -9.12
C ILE A 2 -23.51 8.77 -10.18
N PHE A 3 -23.16 9.30 -11.35
CA PHE A 3 -24.11 9.47 -12.45
C PHE A 3 -23.65 8.66 -13.66
N ARG A 4 -24.56 7.93 -14.27
CA ARG A 4 -24.37 7.30 -15.56
C ARG A 4 -25.09 8.12 -16.62
N ILE A 5 -24.34 8.61 -17.58
CA ILE A 5 -24.86 9.38 -18.68
C ILE A 5 -24.70 8.63 -20.00
N LYS A 6 -25.58 8.86 -20.93
CA LYS A 6 -25.49 8.42 -22.32
C LYS A 6 -25.20 9.64 -23.20
N VAL A 7 -24.15 9.53 -23.97
CA VAL A 7 -23.81 10.54 -24.97
C VAL A 7 -24.13 9.95 -26.34
N ASP A 8 -24.76 10.73 -27.19
CA ASP A 8 -25.05 10.30 -28.56
C ASP A 8 -23.78 10.26 -29.43
N PRO A 9 -23.79 9.53 -30.57
CA PRO A 9 -22.60 9.36 -31.40
C PRO A 9 -22.00 10.67 -31.93
N THR A 10 -22.80 11.73 -32.02
CA THR A 10 -22.35 13.05 -32.51
C THR A 10 -21.89 13.98 -31.38
N TYR A 11 -21.90 13.50 -30.12
CA TYR A 11 -21.55 14.25 -28.91
C TYR A 11 -22.40 15.53 -28.72
N SER A 12 -23.56 15.61 -29.39
CA SER A 12 -24.42 16.78 -29.34
C SER A 12 -25.47 16.73 -28.23
N LYS A 13 -25.78 15.52 -27.75
CA LYS A 13 -26.81 15.31 -26.72
C LYS A 13 -26.30 14.40 -25.61
N VAL A 14 -26.47 14.88 -24.39
CA VAL A 14 -26.18 14.12 -23.16
C VAL A 14 -27.49 13.84 -22.44
N THR A 15 -27.73 12.57 -22.10
CA THR A 15 -28.91 12.14 -21.37
C THR A 15 -28.49 11.47 -20.07
N LEU A 16 -29.07 11.89 -18.95
CA LEU A 16 -28.93 11.19 -17.69
C LEU A 16 -29.65 9.84 -17.80
N PHE A 17 -28.91 8.78 -17.56
CA PHE A 17 -29.43 7.42 -17.63
C PHE A 17 -29.76 6.85 -16.24
N GLU A 18 -28.84 7.01 -15.30
CA GLU A 18 -28.99 6.54 -13.91
C GLU A 18 -28.28 7.51 -12.95
N ALA A 19 -28.84 7.68 -11.76
CA ALA A 19 -28.21 8.38 -10.66
C ALA A 19 -28.15 7.47 -9.44
N HIS A 20 -26.98 7.37 -8.82
CA HIS A 20 -26.78 6.56 -7.62
C HIS A 20 -26.44 7.49 -6.46
N GLU A 21 -27.29 7.53 -5.44
CA GLU A 21 -27.05 8.30 -4.22
C GLU A 21 -26.04 7.62 -3.28
N ASN A 22 -25.95 6.31 -3.35
CA ASN A 22 -24.96 5.52 -2.64
C ASN A 22 -23.98 4.85 -3.62
N PRO A 23 -22.67 4.89 -3.36
CA PRO A 23 -21.99 5.59 -2.25
C PRO A 23 -22.09 7.12 -2.37
N LYS A 24 -22.03 7.81 -1.22
CA LYS A 24 -22.03 9.29 -1.20
C LYS A 24 -20.76 9.83 -1.87
N LYS A 25 -20.85 11.06 -2.38
CA LYS A 25 -19.69 11.77 -2.94
C LYS A 25 -18.60 11.91 -1.86
N GLY A 26 -17.46 11.30 -2.08
CA GLY A 26 -16.28 11.44 -1.22
C GLY A 26 -15.35 12.54 -1.70
N LYS A 27 -14.60 13.15 -0.77
CA LYS A 27 -13.46 14.01 -1.11
C LYS A 27 -12.35 13.12 -1.69
N ASN A 28 -11.71 13.58 -2.77
CA ASN A 28 -10.65 12.84 -3.49
C ASN A 28 -11.08 11.43 -3.91
N ALA A 29 -12.38 11.21 -4.12
CA ALA A 29 -12.91 9.95 -4.61
C ALA A 29 -12.66 9.80 -6.11
N SER A 30 -12.56 8.57 -6.59
CA SER A 30 -12.46 8.29 -8.02
C SER A 30 -13.29 7.08 -8.44
N ILE A 31 -13.39 6.91 -9.74
CA ILE A 31 -14.04 5.77 -10.36
C ILE A 31 -13.08 5.15 -11.38
N ALA A 32 -13.03 3.81 -11.42
CA ALA A 32 -12.22 3.08 -12.38
C ALA A 32 -12.97 1.84 -12.89
N ASN A 33 -12.64 1.42 -14.09
CA ASN A 33 -13.12 0.15 -14.63
C ASN A 33 -11.99 -0.88 -14.53
N PHE A 34 -12.23 -1.94 -13.77
CA PHE A 34 -11.28 -3.03 -13.60
C PHE A 34 -12.00 -4.36 -13.83
N ASN A 35 -11.45 -5.18 -14.70
CA ASN A 35 -12.02 -6.48 -15.07
C ASN A 35 -13.53 -6.42 -15.38
N LYS A 36 -13.93 -5.48 -16.24
CA LYS A 36 -15.33 -5.22 -16.67
C LYS A 36 -16.29 -4.81 -15.55
N THR A 37 -15.77 -4.50 -14.36
CA THR A 37 -16.55 -4.01 -13.23
C THR A 37 -16.15 -2.57 -12.92
N VAL A 38 -17.14 -1.73 -12.71
CA VAL A 38 -16.91 -0.33 -12.30
C VAL A 38 -16.74 -0.28 -10.79
N TYR A 39 -15.63 0.29 -10.35
CA TYR A 39 -15.32 0.51 -8.94
C TYR A 39 -15.34 1.99 -8.63
N TYR A 40 -15.82 2.32 -7.46
CA TYR A 40 -15.77 3.65 -6.86
C TYR A 40 -15.02 3.55 -5.53
N ALA A 41 -14.08 4.45 -5.29
CA ALA A 41 -13.35 4.51 -4.03
C ALA A 41 -13.46 5.88 -3.38
N SER A 42 -13.64 5.86 -2.08
CA SER A 42 -13.67 7.02 -1.19
C SER A 42 -13.15 6.63 0.20
N LYS A 43 -13.13 7.57 1.13
CA LYS A 43 -12.78 7.28 2.53
C LYS A 43 -13.65 6.17 3.15
N ASP A 44 -14.88 5.98 2.68
CA ASP A 44 -15.80 4.96 3.18
C ASP A 44 -15.47 3.54 2.68
N GLY A 45 -14.51 3.41 1.77
CA GLY A 45 -14.08 2.15 1.20
C GLY A 45 -14.16 2.09 -0.32
N ILE A 46 -13.97 0.88 -0.86
CA ILE A 46 -14.08 0.58 -2.28
C ILE A 46 -15.39 -0.15 -2.55
N PHE A 47 -16.16 0.37 -3.48
CA PHE A 47 -17.48 -0.14 -3.86
C PHE A 47 -17.43 -0.66 -5.30
N ALA A 48 -17.99 -1.83 -5.54
CA ALA A 48 -18.12 -2.44 -6.85
C ALA A 48 -19.56 -2.28 -7.36
N PHE A 49 -19.74 -1.94 -8.63
CA PHE A 49 -21.06 -1.92 -9.23
C PHE A 49 -21.55 -3.34 -9.49
N ASN A 50 -22.65 -3.71 -8.86
CA ASN A 50 -23.31 -4.99 -9.07
C ASN A 50 -24.34 -4.88 -10.21
N ASN A 51 -24.09 -5.55 -11.32
CA ASN A 51 -24.95 -5.51 -12.50
C ASN A 51 -26.35 -6.14 -12.28
N LYS A 52 -26.50 -7.04 -11.29
CA LYS A 52 -27.78 -7.68 -10.99
C LYS A 52 -28.66 -6.75 -10.14
N SER A 53 -28.13 -6.25 -9.04
CA SER A 53 -28.86 -5.34 -8.14
C SER A 53 -28.91 -3.90 -8.65
N LYS A 54 -28.11 -3.55 -9.68
CA LYS A 54 -27.95 -2.17 -10.22
C LYS A 54 -27.50 -1.17 -9.14
N LYS A 55 -26.74 -1.65 -8.16
CA LYS A 55 -26.25 -0.83 -7.03
C LYS A 55 -24.76 -0.98 -6.84
N PHE A 56 -24.14 0.02 -6.22
CA PHE A 56 -22.79 -0.08 -5.72
C PHE A 56 -22.80 -0.78 -4.36
N GLU A 57 -22.03 -1.85 -4.24
CA GLU A 57 -21.90 -2.65 -3.03
C GLU A 57 -20.47 -2.58 -2.51
N LYS A 58 -20.30 -2.39 -1.20
CA LYS A 58 -18.96 -2.29 -0.60
C LYS A 58 -18.23 -3.62 -0.72
N SER A 59 -17.09 -3.60 -1.38
CA SER A 59 -16.19 -4.74 -1.47
C SER A 59 -15.38 -4.86 -0.18
N LYS A 60 -15.73 -5.81 0.68
CA LYS A 60 -14.97 -6.05 1.92
C LYS A 60 -13.51 -6.32 1.63
N LYS A 61 -13.20 -7.20 0.67
CA LYS A 61 -11.83 -7.57 0.31
C LYS A 61 -10.98 -6.40 -0.18
N LEU A 62 -11.54 -5.52 -1.02
CA LEU A 62 -10.80 -4.38 -1.55
C LEU A 62 -10.73 -3.24 -0.53
N SER A 63 -11.70 -3.14 0.38
CA SER A 63 -11.75 -2.04 1.35
C SER A 63 -10.78 -2.20 2.51
N THR A 64 -10.22 -3.41 2.73
CA THR A 64 -9.21 -3.64 3.79
C THR A 64 -7.95 -2.80 3.61
N VAL A 65 -7.68 -2.35 2.40
CA VAL A 65 -6.52 -1.49 2.09
C VAL A 65 -6.59 -0.10 2.71
N PHE A 66 -7.78 0.32 3.14
CA PHE A 66 -8.00 1.61 3.81
C PHE A 66 -8.19 1.48 5.33
N GLU A 67 -7.95 0.29 5.87
CA GLU A 67 -7.95 0.06 7.31
C GLU A 67 -6.70 0.66 7.97
N LYS A 68 -6.74 0.85 9.29
CA LYS A 68 -5.61 1.33 10.09
C LYS A 68 -5.06 2.71 9.70
N ASP A 69 -5.94 3.66 9.36
CA ASP A 69 -5.53 5.03 8.96
C ASP A 69 -4.66 5.13 7.70
N GLU A 70 -4.58 4.07 6.89
CA GLU A 70 -3.80 4.06 5.65
C GLU A 70 -4.45 4.82 4.49
N TYR A 71 -5.68 5.32 4.65
CA TYR A 71 -6.36 6.07 3.59
C TYR A 71 -5.62 7.37 3.26
N LEU A 72 -5.14 7.50 2.02
CA LEU A 72 -4.59 8.74 1.48
C LEU A 72 -5.63 9.44 0.60
N SER A 73 -6.05 8.75 -0.44
CA SER A 73 -7.10 9.22 -1.36
C SER A 73 -7.88 8.03 -1.93
N GLY A 74 -9.03 8.32 -2.57
CA GLY A 74 -9.79 7.30 -3.30
C GLY A 74 -9.31 7.12 -4.74
N LYS A 75 -8.11 7.57 -5.10
CA LYS A 75 -7.62 7.46 -6.48
C LYS A 75 -7.42 6.01 -6.88
N LEU A 76 -8.17 5.58 -7.89
CA LEU A 76 -8.05 4.28 -8.54
C LEU A 76 -7.58 4.45 -9.97
N MET A 77 -6.69 3.59 -10.41
CA MET A 77 -6.25 3.55 -11.82
C MET A 77 -6.11 2.11 -12.28
N THR A 78 -6.35 1.88 -13.56
CA THR A 78 -6.12 0.59 -14.21
C THR A 78 -5.04 0.73 -15.25
N ASP A 79 -4.16 -0.27 -15.33
CA ASP A 79 -3.12 -0.32 -16.35
C ASP A 79 -3.46 -1.27 -17.51
N LYS A 80 -2.60 -1.32 -18.52
CA LYS A 80 -2.75 -2.19 -19.69
C LYS A 80 -2.63 -3.68 -19.35
N SER A 81 -1.99 -4.01 -18.22
CA SER A 81 -1.83 -5.37 -17.70
C SER A 81 -2.99 -5.81 -16.81
N ASN A 82 -4.09 -5.03 -16.81
CA ASN A 82 -5.29 -5.27 -15.99
C ASN A 82 -4.96 -5.41 -14.50
N ARG A 83 -4.19 -4.45 -13.96
CA ARG A 83 -3.97 -4.25 -12.52
C ARG A 83 -4.77 -3.06 -12.07
N LEU A 84 -5.36 -3.13 -10.87
CA LEU A 84 -6.05 -2.01 -10.24
C LEU A 84 -5.12 -1.39 -9.18
N TRP A 85 -4.66 -0.19 -9.44
CA TRP A 85 -3.74 0.58 -8.62
C TRP A 85 -4.48 1.54 -7.70
N PHE A 86 -3.95 1.72 -6.49
CA PHE A 86 -4.41 2.73 -5.53
C PHE A 86 -3.25 3.11 -4.59
N PHE A 87 -3.41 4.26 -3.94
CA PHE A 87 -2.39 4.87 -3.10
C PHE A 87 -2.86 4.90 -1.65
N SER A 88 -1.99 4.53 -0.74
CA SER A 88 -2.14 4.74 0.69
C SER A 88 -0.97 5.58 1.21
N LYS A 89 -0.97 5.93 2.48
CA LYS A 89 0.01 6.90 3.03
C LYS A 89 1.46 6.47 2.78
N ASN A 90 1.76 5.19 2.99
CA ASN A 90 3.13 4.66 2.95
C ASN A 90 3.34 3.62 1.85
N TYR A 91 2.29 3.37 1.03
CA TYR A 91 2.33 2.29 0.05
C TYR A 91 1.66 2.68 -1.27
N ILE A 92 2.23 2.19 -2.36
CA ILE A 92 1.49 1.99 -3.61
C ILE A 92 1.01 0.55 -3.61
N ASN A 93 -0.25 0.37 -3.92
CA ASN A 93 -0.90 -0.92 -3.89
C ASN A 93 -1.47 -1.26 -5.25
N TYR A 94 -1.49 -2.56 -5.59
CA TYR A 94 -2.26 -3.00 -6.73
C TYR A 94 -2.90 -4.37 -6.50
N PHE A 95 -4.07 -4.53 -7.10
CA PHE A 95 -4.72 -5.82 -7.24
C PHE A 95 -4.49 -6.38 -8.64
N SER A 96 -4.18 -7.66 -8.72
CA SER A 96 -4.01 -8.39 -9.97
C SER A 96 -4.57 -9.79 -9.87
N TYR A 97 -4.98 -10.35 -10.99
CA TYR A 97 -5.28 -11.77 -11.09
C TYR A 97 -4.02 -12.55 -11.44
N GLY A 98 -3.87 -13.74 -10.86
CA GLY A 98 -2.79 -14.63 -11.27
C GLY A 98 -3.01 -15.14 -12.71
N LYS A 99 -1.93 -15.44 -13.44
CA LYS A 99 -2.01 -15.94 -14.83
C LYS A 99 -2.85 -17.22 -14.97
N LEU A 100 -2.87 -18.05 -13.93
CA LEU A 100 -3.57 -19.34 -13.88
C LEU A 100 -4.64 -19.41 -12.78
N SER A 101 -4.98 -18.29 -12.16
CA SER A 101 -5.87 -18.27 -11.00
C SER A 101 -6.86 -17.11 -11.11
N THR A 102 -8.12 -17.39 -10.79
CA THR A 102 -9.16 -16.38 -10.65
C THR A 102 -9.09 -15.62 -9.31
N THR A 103 -8.11 -15.97 -8.46
CA THR A 103 -7.95 -15.34 -7.16
C THR A 103 -7.28 -13.99 -7.31
N LEU A 104 -7.94 -12.97 -6.82
CA LEU A 104 -7.40 -11.62 -6.76
C LEU A 104 -6.30 -11.53 -5.70
N LYS A 105 -5.08 -11.18 -6.11
CA LYS A 105 -3.93 -10.96 -5.22
C LYS A 105 -3.80 -9.47 -4.92
N HIS A 106 -3.52 -9.15 -3.68
CA HIS A 106 -3.13 -7.82 -3.23
C HIS A 106 -1.60 -7.76 -3.14
N ASN A 107 -1.02 -6.79 -3.82
CA ASN A 107 0.42 -6.54 -3.83
C ASN A 107 0.66 -5.16 -3.26
N VAL A 108 1.64 -5.05 -2.38
CA VAL A 108 1.96 -3.84 -1.62
C VAL A 108 3.40 -3.44 -1.93
N ILE A 109 3.61 -2.20 -2.31
CA ILE A 109 4.93 -1.62 -2.59
C ILE A 109 5.15 -0.53 -1.53
N PRO A 110 6.04 -0.74 -0.56
CA PRO A 110 6.39 0.30 0.39
C PRO A 110 7.09 1.45 -0.33
N ILE A 111 6.72 2.68 0.06
CA ILE A 111 7.32 3.89 -0.49
C ILE A 111 8.02 4.62 0.64
N PRO A 112 9.30 4.94 0.49
CA PRO A 112 10.01 5.79 1.42
C PRO A 112 9.31 7.14 1.60
N SER A 113 9.27 7.65 2.82
CA SER A 113 8.64 8.93 3.15
C SER A 113 9.16 10.08 2.29
N SER A 114 10.43 10.02 1.85
CA SER A 114 11.03 10.99 0.93
C SER A 114 10.42 11.01 -0.47
N LEU A 115 9.69 9.97 -0.86
CA LEU A 115 9.05 9.82 -2.18
C LEU A 115 7.52 9.95 -2.11
N THR A 116 6.93 10.18 -0.94
CA THR A 116 5.48 10.26 -0.75
C THR A 116 4.88 11.63 -1.10
N ASN A 117 5.67 12.57 -1.60
CA ASN A 117 5.23 13.92 -1.98
C ASN A 117 4.31 13.88 -3.19
N SER A 118 3.05 13.50 -2.96
CA SER A 118 2.00 13.52 -3.99
C SER A 118 0.92 14.54 -3.64
N MET A 119 0.30 15.11 -4.67
CA MET A 119 -0.86 15.97 -4.50
C MET A 119 -2.10 15.11 -4.29
N LEU A 120 -2.76 15.25 -3.14
CA LEU A 120 -3.91 14.46 -2.74
C LEU A 120 -5.03 14.45 -3.79
N GLY A 121 -5.39 13.26 -4.28
CA GLY A 121 -6.39 13.04 -5.31
C GLY A 121 -5.87 13.18 -6.74
N TYR A 122 -4.60 13.55 -6.91
CA TYR A 122 -3.91 13.67 -8.20
C TYR A 122 -2.75 12.69 -8.34
N GLU A 123 -2.68 11.72 -7.45
CA GLU A 123 -1.71 10.64 -7.55
C GLU A 123 -1.79 9.99 -8.94
N ASN A 124 -0.65 9.70 -9.50
CA ASN A 124 -0.57 9.15 -10.85
C ASN A 124 0.53 8.10 -10.97
N ILE A 125 0.18 7.02 -11.67
CA ILE A 125 1.11 5.98 -12.08
C ILE A 125 0.85 5.62 -13.54
N SER A 126 1.89 5.54 -14.33
CA SER A 126 1.82 5.25 -15.76
C SER A 126 2.68 4.05 -16.10
N GLN A 127 2.13 3.09 -16.79
CA GLN A 127 2.85 1.93 -17.26
C GLN A 127 3.74 2.27 -18.47
N LEU A 128 5.05 2.11 -18.32
CA LEU A 128 6.04 2.30 -19.39
C LEU A 128 6.31 0.99 -20.16
N SER A 129 6.39 -0.14 -19.42
CA SER A 129 6.51 -1.49 -19.98
C SER A 129 5.72 -2.48 -19.14
N GLU A 130 5.85 -3.80 -19.35
CA GLU A 130 5.12 -4.81 -18.57
C GLU A 130 5.36 -4.73 -17.05
N SER A 131 6.57 -4.36 -16.65
CA SER A 131 6.98 -4.30 -15.25
C SER A 131 7.44 -2.92 -14.78
N LEU A 132 7.73 -1.99 -15.72
CA LEU A 132 8.25 -0.67 -15.39
C LEU A 132 7.13 0.36 -15.36
N TYR A 133 7.07 1.11 -14.26
CA TYR A 133 6.08 2.15 -14.01
C TYR A 133 6.76 3.47 -13.66
N LEU A 134 6.12 4.56 -14.07
CA LEU A 134 6.49 5.92 -13.70
C LEU A 134 5.45 6.46 -12.74
N VAL A 135 5.90 6.98 -11.61
CA VAL A 135 5.06 7.61 -10.58
C VAL A 135 5.41 9.09 -10.51
N GLY A 136 4.40 9.93 -10.67
CA GLY A 136 4.55 11.38 -10.54
C GLY A 136 4.50 11.83 -9.07
N THR A 137 5.33 12.80 -8.74
CA THR A 137 5.34 13.51 -7.45
C THR A 137 5.20 15.01 -7.66
N THR A 138 5.07 15.80 -6.61
CA THR A 138 5.05 17.28 -6.72
C THR A 138 6.36 17.85 -7.21
N ASP A 139 7.46 17.14 -6.97
CA ASP A 139 8.84 17.63 -7.22
C ASP A 139 9.47 16.97 -8.45
N GLY A 140 8.75 16.01 -9.08
CA GLY A 140 9.28 15.28 -10.23
C GLY A 140 8.61 13.92 -10.42
N TYR A 141 9.43 12.89 -10.60
CA TYR A 141 8.94 11.52 -10.78
C TYR A 141 10.01 10.50 -10.34
N TYR A 142 9.56 9.28 -10.10
CA TYR A 142 10.43 8.12 -9.95
C TYR A 142 9.87 6.92 -10.72
N THR A 143 10.69 5.93 -10.94
CA THR A 143 10.28 4.69 -11.60
C THR A 143 10.30 3.51 -10.64
N ILE A 144 9.35 2.60 -10.83
CA ILE A 144 9.26 1.34 -10.10
C ILE A 144 9.30 0.21 -11.11
N ASN A 145 10.23 -0.72 -10.94
CA ASN A 145 10.19 -2.00 -11.62
C ASN A 145 9.60 -3.04 -10.66
N ILE A 146 8.39 -3.51 -10.95
CA ILE A 146 7.69 -4.44 -10.06
C ILE A 146 8.31 -5.84 -10.03
N ASP A 147 9.04 -6.25 -11.07
CA ASP A 147 9.73 -7.53 -11.07
C ASP A 147 10.89 -7.54 -10.07
N ASP A 148 11.59 -6.40 -9.92
CA ASP A 148 12.67 -6.26 -8.95
C ASP A 148 12.17 -6.33 -7.49
N LEU A 149 10.90 -5.98 -7.26
CA LEU A 149 10.29 -6.02 -5.92
C LEU A 149 9.89 -7.43 -5.49
N LEU A 150 9.60 -8.31 -6.45
CA LEU A 150 9.13 -9.67 -6.17
C LEU A 150 10.26 -10.61 -5.73
N PHE A 151 11.52 -10.27 -6.00
CA PHE A 151 12.69 -11.13 -5.74
C PHE A 151 13.54 -10.72 -4.54
N ASN A 152 13.22 -9.63 -3.89
CA ASN A 152 14.00 -9.17 -2.74
C ASN A 152 13.48 -9.80 -1.44
N ASN A 153 13.93 -11.01 -1.14
CA ASN A 153 13.97 -11.50 0.22
C ASN A 153 14.96 -10.61 1.00
N ASN A 154 14.45 -9.60 1.65
CA ASN A 154 15.26 -8.80 2.55
C ASN A 154 15.55 -9.67 3.78
N HIS A 155 16.78 -10.15 3.92
CA HIS A 155 17.23 -10.80 5.14
C HIS A 155 17.72 -9.72 6.09
N LEU A 156 17.11 -9.67 7.27
CA LEU A 156 17.57 -8.88 8.38
C LEU A 156 18.63 -9.70 9.12
N TYR A 157 19.77 -9.10 9.38
CA TYR A 157 20.85 -9.71 10.17
C TYR A 157 21.00 -8.96 11.48
N ILE A 158 20.93 -9.67 12.59
CA ILE A 158 21.32 -9.13 13.90
C ILE A 158 22.83 -9.10 13.93
N THR A 159 23.40 -7.92 14.10
CA THR A 159 24.86 -7.72 14.13
C THR A 159 25.43 -7.69 15.53
N ASN A 160 24.65 -7.22 16.51
CA ASN A 160 25.07 -7.20 17.91
C ASN A 160 23.85 -7.38 18.82
N ILE A 161 24.10 -8.01 19.96
CA ILE A 161 23.20 -8.03 21.10
C ILE A 161 24.00 -7.51 22.29
N ALA A 162 23.47 -6.54 22.99
CA ALA A 162 24.10 -6.02 24.20
C ALA A 162 23.07 -5.91 25.32
N THR A 163 23.53 -6.13 26.53
CA THR A 163 22.73 -5.98 27.75
C THR A 163 23.40 -5.01 28.71
N ASN A 164 22.63 -4.35 29.53
CA ASN A 164 23.14 -3.57 30.64
C ASN A 164 22.13 -3.45 31.77
N LYS A 165 22.64 -3.19 32.96
CA LYS A 165 21.84 -2.67 34.06
C LYS A 165 21.61 -1.17 33.86
N HIS A 166 20.58 -0.65 34.49
CA HIS A 166 20.32 0.78 34.46
C HIS A 166 21.55 1.58 34.93
N ASN A 167 22.04 2.51 34.11
CA ASN A 167 23.24 3.35 34.31
C ASN A 167 24.61 2.62 34.29
N GLU A 168 24.68 1.39 33.80
CA GLU A 168 25.94 0.69 33.57
C GLU A 168 26.30 0.67 32.06
N SER A 169 27.57 0.37 31.78
CA SER A 169 28.06 0.19 30.41
C SER A 169 27.45 -1.04 29.74
N LEU A 170 27.34 -1.00 28.41
CA LEU A 170 26.85 -2.12 27.60
C LEU A 170 27.80 -3.30 27.67
N THR A 171 27.27 -4.49 27.93
CA THR A 171 28.00 -5.76 27.82
C THR A 171 27.51 -6.46 26.54
N PHE A 172 28.45 -6.76 25.63
CA PHE A 172 28.14 -7.44 24.39
C PHE A 172 28.00 -8.95 24.59
N GLU A 173 26.90 -9.50 24.07
CA GLU A 173 26.58 -10.90 24.13
C GLU A 173 26.92 -11.62 22.81
N SER A 174 27.18 -12.89 22.87
CA SER A 174 27.37 -13.69 21.65
C SER A 174 26.02 -13.87 20.95
N ILE A 175 26.00 -13.70 19.63
CA ILE A 175 24.80 -13.90 18.81
C ILE A 175 24.49 -15.40 18.76
N LYS A 176 23.32 -15.78 19.30
CA LYS A 176 22.79 -17.14 19.31
C LYS A 176 21.34 -17.12 18.92
N GLU A 177 20.83 -18.29 18.53
CA GLU A 177 19.39 -18.43 18.16
C GLU A 177 18.45 -18.23 19.35
N SER A 178 18.93 -18.44 20.59
CA SER A 178 18.18 -18.23 21.82
C SER A 178 19.10 -17.85 22.95
N GLY A 179 18.60 -17.14 23.93
CA GLY A 179 19.30 -16.75 25.14
C GLY A 179 18.33 -16.49 26.29
N SER A 180 18.86 -16.57 27.53
CA SER A 180 18.14 -16.11 28.71
C SER A 180 18.99 -15.05 29.41
N PHE A 181 18.32 -14.02 29.91
CA PHE A 181 18.95 -12.89 30.57
C PHE A 181 18.47 -12.80 32.00
N ASP A 182 19.35 -12.44 32.91
CA ASP A 182 18.96 -12.18 34.29
C ASP A 182 18.02 -10.96 34.37
N SER A 183 17.07 -11.01 35.28
CA SER A 183 16.11 -9.90 35.51
C SER A 183 16.77 -8.57 35.84
N ASN A 184 18.01 -8.61 36.34
CA ASN A 184 18.82 -7.40 36.61
C ASN A 184 19.51 -6.81 35.38
N ASN A 185 19.60 -7.57 34.27
CA ASN A 185 20.22 -7.17 33.00
C ASN A 185 19.12 -7.14 31.89
N ASN A 186 18.02 -6.50 32.17
CA ASN A 186 16.82 -6.52 31.32
C ASN A 186 16.76 -5.39 30.28
N ASN A 187 17.75 -4.51 30.23
CA ASN A 187 17.90 -3.59 29.11
C ASN A 187 18.65 -4.32 27.99
N ILE A 188 17.94 -4.66 26.92
CA ILE A 188 18.50 -5.40 25.80
C ILE A 188 18.52 -4.48 24.58
N THR A 189 19.68 -4.35 23.97
CA THR A 189 19.88 -3.59 22.74
C THR A 189 20.23 -4.55 21.60
N PHE A 190 19.44 -4.50 20.53
CA PHE A 190 19.72 -5.22 19.30
C PHE A 190 20.23 -4.24 18.24
N SER A 191 21.38 -4.55 17.65
CA SER A 191 21.84 -3.90 16.42
C SER A 191 21.57 -4.84 15.25
N PHE A 192 21.01 -4.32 14.20
CA PHE A 192 20.64 -5.12 13.04
C PHE A 192 20.92 -4.36 11.74
N THR A 193 21.05 -5.08 10.65
CA THR A 193 21.25 -4.53 9.32
C THR A 193 20.52 -5.34 8.24
N VAL A 194 20.16 -4.68 7.19
CA VAL A 194 19.74 -5.28 5.91
C VAL A 194 20.79 -4.89 4.88
N PRO A 195 21.56 -5.82 4.32
CA PRO A 195 22.59 -5.50 3.34
C PRO A 195 21.94 -5.15 1.99
N LYS A 196 21.46 -3.92 1.89
CA LYS A 196 20.84 -3.38 0.68
C LYS A 196 21.53 -2.06 0.32
N TYR A 197 22.30 -2.09 -0.75
CA TYR A 197 23.11 -0.95 -1.19
C TYR A 197 22.42 -0.15 -2.30
N ASN A 198 21.13 0.13 -2.15
CA ASN A 198 20.44 0.98 -3.11
C ASN A 198 20.46 2.42 -2.61
N LYS A 199 21.05 3.33 -3.41
CA LYS A 199 21.19 4.76 -3.08
C LYS A 199 19.88 5.47 -2.71
N TYR A 200 18.75 4.98 -3.20
CA TYR A 200 17.44 5.62 -3.08
C TYR A 200 16.47 4.88 -2.15
N ILE A 201 16.86 3.76 -1.58
CA ILE A 201 16.03 2.98 -0.67
C ILE A 201 16.60 3.12 0.74
N ILE A 202 15.87 3.79 1.61
CA ILE A 202 16.11 3.82 3.05
C ILE A 202 15.32 2.65 3.63
N ALA A 203 15.98 1.76 4.35
CA ALA A 203 15.31 0.69 5.07
C ALA A 203 14.65 1.27 6.32
N GLU A 204 13.37 1.06 6.48
CA GLU A 204 12.62 1.35 7.70
C GLU A 204 12.29 0.03 8.40
N PHE A 205 12.25 0.06 9.71
CA PHE A 205 12.10 -1.13 10.54
C PHE A 205 10.96 -0.97 11.53
N GLN A 206 10.35 -2.08 11.87
CA GLN A 206 9.41 -2.18 12.99
C GLN A 206 9.87 -3.28 13.93
N HIS A 207 9.60 -3.13 15.21
CA HIS A 207 9.86 -4.15 16.19
C HIS A 207 8.65 -4.41 17.08
N LYS A 208 8.58 -5.58 17.63
CA LYS A 208 7.54 -5.99 18.58
C LYS A 208 8.13 -6.95 19.60
N LEU A 209 7.88 -6.68 20.87
CA LEU A 209 8.20 -7.61 21.95
C LEU A 209 6.93 -8.43 22.27
N GLU A 210 6.94 -9.70 21.86
CA GLU A 210 5.83 -10.62 22.14
C GLU A 210 5.69 -10.87 23.65
N GLY A 211 4.45 -10.90 24.12
CA GLY A 211 4.14 -11.02 25.54
C GLY A 211 4.13 -9.69 26.31
N PHE A 212 4.66 -8.60 25.73
CA PHE A 212 4.66 -7.27 26.33
C PHE A 212 3.87 -6.25 25.52
N GLN A 213 4.06 -6.26 24.19
CA GLN A 213 3.39 -5.33 23.27
C GLN A 213 2.33 -6.06 22.44
N ASN A 214 1.16 -5.46 22.25
CA ASN A 214 0.11 -6.00 21.39
C ASN A 214 0.28 -5.56 19.92
N GLU A 215 0.93 -4.45 19.69
CA GLU A 215 1.11 -3.85 18.35
C GLU A 215 2.60 -3.71 18.00
N TRP A 216 2.87 -3.63 16.69
CA TRP A 216 4.20 -3.28 16.20
C TRP A 216 4.51 -1.81 16.51
N SER A 217 5.80 -1.48 16.67
CA SER A 217 6.24 -0.09 16.72
C SER A 217 5.87 0.66 15.44
N GLU A 218 5.95 1.97 15.48
CA GLU A 218 5.95 2.74 14.23
C GLU A 218 7.21 2.43 13.41
N TRP A 219 7.15 2.72 12.11
CA TRP A 219 8.30 2.61 11.23
C TRP A 219 9.35 3.65 11.57
N SER A 220 10.59 3.26 11.69
CA SER A 220 11.73 4.12 12.03
C SER A 220 13.00 3.71 11.28
#